data_ec632dc171a892abbadeac5426a8406f
#
_entry.id   ec632dc171a892abbadeac5426a8406f
#
_cell.length_a   1.000
_cell.length_b   1.000
_cell.length_c   1.000
_cell.angle_alpha   90.00
_cell.angle_beta   90.00
_cell.angle_gamma   90.00
#
_symmetry.space_group_name_H-M   'P 1'
#
loop_
_entity.id
_entity.type
_entity.pdbx_description
1 polymer ?
#
loop_
_entity_poly.entity_id
_entity_poly.type
_entity_poly.pdbx_seq_one_letter_code
_entity_poly.pdbx_strand_id
1 'polypeptide(L)'
;MENIFEYEDNGGELTIKHLKSGVKDTLTSIVIPETIGGKPVSCISDYAFTGSSITDIEIGENIKVIGKAAFLSSPKLKKVIWNCNCDKIPEYCFANCSELKQFDFLRIKEIKTGAFHNSGLEKIYLPWNIESISDSAFGECKELKSVFWNCSCGKIPESCFCGCSKIFQFDFSKVKEIGNFAFSQSGLQEVYLPENIENISDRVFLHCKQLKKIVWNCKYNQIPESCFCGCS
;
A
#
# COMPACT_ATOMS: atom_id res chain seq x y z
N MET A 1 10.55 -1.93 -31.04
CA MET A 1 9.32 -1.34 -30.47
C MET A 1 9.45 0.18 -30.57
N GLU A 2 8.45 0.88 -31.07
CA GLU A 2 8.44 2.36 -31.01
C GLU A 2 8.53 2.79 -29.56
N ASN A 3 9.30 3.84 -29.32
CA ASN A 3 9.40 4.41 -28.00
C ASN A 3 8.08 5.07 -27.60
N ILE A 4 7.37 4.47 -26.67
CA ILE A 4 6.08 4.94 -26.15
C ILE A 4 6.21 5.91 -24.98
N PHE A 5 7.43 6.14 -24.49
CA PHE A 5 7.71 6.96 -23.31
C PHE A 5 8.23 8.35 -23.68
N GLU A 6 7.84 9.36 -22.94
CA GLU A 6 8.60 10.57 -22.78
C GLU A 6 9.58 10.40 -21.62
N TYR A 7 10.79 10.87 -21.81
CA TYR A 7 11.89 10.67 -20.86
C TYR A 7 12.83 11.88 -20.84
N GLU A 8 13.55 11.99 -19.76
CA GLU A 8 14.61 12.98 -19.54
C GLU A 8 15.95 12.27 -19.43
N ASP A 9 16.99 12.86 -20.04
CA ASP A 9 18.36 12.37 -19.96
C ASP A 9 19.12 13.11 -18.85
N ASN A 10 19.51 12.36 -17.83
CA ASN A 10 20.20 12.87 -16.65
C ASN A 10 21.70 12.49 -16.66
N GLY A 11 22.38 12.81 -17.77
CA GLY A 11 23.83 12.58 -17.85
C GLY A 11 24.20 11.12 -18.14
N GLY A 12 23.39 10.44 -18.96
CA GLY A 12 23.66 9.08 -19.42
C GLY A 12 22.68 8.03 -18.89
N GLU A 13 21.86 8.33 -17.89
CA GLU A 13 20.73 7.52 -17.43
C GLU A 13 19.42 8.23 -17.75
N LEU A 14 18.39 7.46 -18.10
CA LEU A 14 17.09 8.00 -18.48
C LEU A 14 16.06 7.87 -17.34
N THR A 15 15.27 8.93 -17.18
CA THR A 15 14.08 8.94 -16.31
C THR A 15 12.83 8.97 -17.17
N ILE A 16 11.95 7.96 -17.03
CA ILE A 16 10.63 7.97 -17.66
C ILE A 16 9.77 9.03 -16.97
N LYS A 17 9.25 9.96 -17.76
CA LYS A 17 8.38 11.05 -17.29
C LYS A 17 6.90 10.68 -17.37
N HIS A 18 6.48 10.19 -18.52
CA HIS A 18 5.12 9.71 -18.77
C HIS A 18 5.01 8.97 -20.11
N LEU A 19 3.83 8.42 -20.38
CA LEU A 19 3.49 7.88 -21.71
C LEU A 19 3.26 9.03 -22.70
N LYS A 20 3.70 8.86 -23.93
CA LYS A 20 3.42 9.82 -25.01
C LYS A 20 1.92 10.02 -25.20
N SER A 21 1.54 11.22 -25.65
CA SER A 21 0.16 11.56 -25.98
C SER A 21 -0.40 10.59 -27.03
N GLY A 22 -1.64 10.11 -26.80
CA GLY A 22 -2.31 9.16 -27.69
C GLY A 22 -2.02 7.68 -27.41
N VAL A 23 -1.03 7.37 -26.56
CA VAL A 23 -0.66 5.99 -26.17
C VAL A 23 -1.31 5.58 -24.84
N LYS A 24 -1.51 6.56 -23.96
CA LYS A 24 -1.96 6.35 -22.57
C LYS A 24 -3.28 5.56 -22.45
N ASP A 25 -4.20 5.75 -23.39
CA ASP A 25 -5.55 5.16 -23.35
C ASP A 25 -5.66 3.88 -24.16
N THR A 26 -4.66 3.51 -24.95
CA THR A 26 -4.68 2.38 -25.87
C THR A 26 -3.84 1.19 -25.39
N LEU A 27 -2.84 1.44 -24.55
CA LEU A 27 -1.98 0.37 -24.04
C LEU A 27 -2.60 -0.30 -22.82
N THR A 28 -2.54 -1.63 -22.85
CA THR A 28 -2.99 -2.47 -21.73
C THR A 28 -1.84 -3.09 -20.94
N SER A 29 -0.73 -3.41 -21.59
CA SER A 29 0.43 -4.02 -20.95
C SER A 29 1.71 -3.30 -21.32
N ILE A 30 2.56 -3.02 -20.32
CA ILE A 30 3.82 -2.30 -20.46
C ILE A 30 4.93 -3.08 -19.78
N VAL A 31 6.05 -3.23 -20.49
CA VAL A 31 7.34 -3.62 -19.90
C VAL A 31 8.23 -2.39 -19.94
N ILE A 32 8.74 -1.96 -18.79
CA ILE A 32 9.71 -0.87 -18.72
C ILE A 32 11.02 -1.37 -19.37
N PRO A 33 11.50 -0.73 -20.47
CA PRO A 33 12.69 -1.20 -21.15
C PRO A 33 13.95 -0.94 -20.32
N GLU A 34 14.93 -1.80 -20.45
CA GLU A 34 16.23 -1.60 -19.81
C GLU A 34 16.99 -0.41 -20.41
N THR A 35 16.84 -0.19 -21.70
CA THR A 35 17.48 0.93 -22.42
C THR A 35 16.55 1.58 -23.43
N ILE A 36 16.75 2.85 -23.69
CA ILE A 36 16.15 3.60 -24.81
C ILE A 36 17.28 4.32 -25.53
N GLY A 37 17.42 4.08 -26.84
CA GLY A 37 18.50 4.68 -27.62
C GLY A 37 19.92 4.33 -27.14
N GLY A 38 20.07 3.14 -26.53
CA GLY A 38 21.35 2.66 -25.98
C GLY A 38 21.69 3.23 -24.59
N LYS A 39 20.85 4.10 -24.00
CA LYS A 39 21.03 4.62 -22.65
C LYS A 39 20.16 3.85 -21.65
N PRO A 40 20.68 3.51 -20.45
CA PRO A 40 19.91 2.79 -19.45
C PRO A 40 18.75 3.63 -18.89
N VAL A 41 17.61 2.97 -18.70
CA VAL A 41 16.45 3.55 -17.99
C VAL A 41 16.57 3.16 -16.53
N SER A 42 16.79 4.11 -15.65
CA SER A 42 17.01 3.85 -14.22
C SER A 42 15.96 4.42 -13.28
N CYS A 43 15.12 5.32 -13.77
CA CYS A 43 14.14 6.01 -12.93
C CYS A 43 12.76 6.09 -13.58
N ILE A 44 11.74 6.05 -12.75
CA ILE A 44 10.35 6.41 -13.08
C ILE A 44 10.02 7.67 -12.27
N SER A 45 9.59 8.73 -12.93
CA SER A 45 9.24 10.02 -12.30
C SER A 45 8.03 9.92 -11.38
N ASP A 46 7.87 10.96 -10.56
CA ASP A 46 6.59 11.22 -9.91
C ASP A 46 5.46 11.30 -10.94
N TYR A 47 4.31 10.71 -10.62
CA TYR A 47 3.09 10.70 -11.43
C TYR A 47 3.21 10.13 -12.85
N ALA A 48 4.29 9.41 -13.18
CA ALA A 48 4.60 8.99 -14.55
C ALA A 48 3.46 8.23 -15.27
N PHE A 49 2.72 7.41 -14.57
CA PHE A 49 1.61 6.60 -15.11
C PHE A 49 0.26 6.94 -14.45
N THR A 50 0.16 8.11 -13.82
CA THR A 50 -1.08 8.54 -13.16
C THR A 50 -2.26 8.55 -14.12
N GLY A 51 -3.39 7.96 -13.68
CA GLY A 51 -4.65 7.90 -14.43
C GLY A 51 -4.52 7.12 -15.74
N SER A 52 -3.56 6.19 -15.85
CA SER A 52 -3.39 5.38 -17.06
C SER A 52 -4.42 4.25 -17.15
N SER A 53 -4.66 3.77 -18.38
CA SER A 53 -5.51 2.61 -18.66
C SER A 53 -4.76 1.28 -18.66
N ILE A 54 -3.48 1.26 -18.24
CA ILE A 54 -2.68 0.03 -18.19
C ILE A 54 -3.29 -0.98 -17.23
N THR A 55 -3.29 -2.24 -17.66
CA THR A 55 -3.74 -3.37 -16.84
C THR A 55 -2.57 -4.12 -16.20
N ASP A 56 -1.43 -4.15 -16.89
CA ASP A 56 -0.25 -4.91 -16.49
C ASP A 56 1.01 -4.07 -16.68
N ILE A 57 1.89 -4.09 -15.67
CA ILE A 57 3.21 -3.46 -15.78
C ILE A 57 4.29 -4.37 -15.23
N GLU A 58 5.41 -4.44 -15.95
CA GLU A 58 6.63 -5.07 -15.50
C GLU A 58 7.74 -4.02 -15.35
N ILE A 59 8.32 -3.97 -14.13
CA ILE A 59 9.39 -3.05 -13.75
C ILE A 59 10.64 -3.88 -13.48
N GLY A 60 11.63 -3.76 -14.35
CA GLY A 60 12.84 -4.56 -14.36
C GLY A 60 13.90 -4.13 -13.35
N GLU A 61 14.96 -4.93 -13.21
CA GLU A 61 16.05 -4.78 -12.23
C GLU A 61 16.87 -3.48 -12.41
N ASN A 62 16.86 -2.92 -13.62
CA ASN A 62 17.56 -1.68 -13.96
C ASN A 62 16.96 -0.44 -13.26
N ILE A 63 15.70 -0.50 -12.83
CA ILE A 63 15.04 0.63 -12.14
C ILE A 63 15.54 0.73 -10.71
N LYS A 64 16.11 1.90 -10.38
CA LYS A 64 16.68 2.25 -9.05
C LYS A 64 15.73 3.11 -8.24
N VAL A 65 14.90 3.92 -8.89
CA VAL A 65 14.01 4.87 -8.25
C VAL A 65 12.64 4.87 -8.93
N ILE A 66 11.60 4.81 -8.12
CA ILE A 66 10.22 5.02 -8.55
C ILE A 66 9.69 6.21 -7.76
N GLY A 67 9.12 7.16 -8.46
CA GLY A 67 8.63 8.41 -7.90
C GLY A 67 7.29 8.28 -7.18
N LYS A 68 6.95 9.33 -6.43
CA LYS A 68 5.68 9.48 -5.72
C LYS A 68 4.51 9.37 -6.71
N ALA A 69 3.44 8.69 -6.28
CA ALA A 69 2.19 8.59 -7.03
C ALA A 69 2.36 8.08 -8.48
N ALA A 70 3.42 7.30 -8.75
CA ALA A 70 3.77 6.89 -10.11
C ALA A 70 2.60 6.21 -10.86
N PHE A 71 1.75 5.47 -10.16
CA PHE A 71 0.57 4.77 -10.70
C PHE A 71 -0.75 5.24 -10.08
N LEU A 72 -0.76 6.41 -9.44
CA LEU A 72 -1.94 6.98 -8.80
C LEU A 72 -3.15 6.97 -9.75
N SER A 73 -4.31 6.55 -9.24
CA SER A 73 -5.57 6.55 -9.99
C SER A 73 -5.50 5.83 -11.34
N SER A 74 -4.79 4.70 -11.39
CA SER A 74 -4.79 3.78 -12.53
C SER A 74 -5.78 2.62 -12.23
N PRO A 75 -7.10 2.85 -12.43
CA PRO A 75 -8.14 1.97 -11.91
C PRO A 75 -8.18 0.59 -12.58
N LYS A 76 -7.63 0.48 -13.80
CA LYS A 76 -7.56 -0.78 -14.56
C LYS A 76 -6.32 -1.61 -14.24
N LEU A 77 -5.37 -1.10 -13.44
CA LEU A 77 -4.14 -1.82 -13.11
C LEU A 77 -4.45 -3.06 -12.27
N LYS A 78 -4.13 -4.24 -12.80
CA LYS A 78 -4.41 -5.55 -12.20
C LYS A 78 -3.14 -6.26 -11.72
N LYS A 79 -2.06 -6.12 -12.50
CA LYS A 79 -0.83 -6.86 -12.27
C LYS A 79 0.38 -5.92 -12.30
N VAL A 80 1.18 -6.04 -11.26
CA VAL A 80 2.48 -5.37 -11.13
C VAL A 80 3.55 -6.44 -10.91
N ILE A 81 4.51 -6.53 -11.82
CA ILE A 81 5.71 -7.34 -11.63
C ILE A 81 6.80 -6.38 -11.16
N TRP A 82 7.13 -6.45 -9.86
CA TRP A 82 8.08 -5.56 -9.20
C TRP A 82 9.44 -6.24 -9.05
N ASN A 83 10.19 -6.33 -10.16
CA ASN A 83 11.51 -6.95 -10.19
C ASN A 83 12.65 -5.96 -9.91
N CYS A 84 12.35 -4.67 -9.79
CA CYS A 84 13.36 -3.66 -9.54
C CYS A 84 14.04 -3.82 -8.16
N ASN A 85 15.22 -3.22 -8.05
CA ASN A 85 15.95 -3.15 -6.79
C ASN A 85 15.44 -2.07 -5.83
N CYS A 86 14.21 -1.59 -6.08
CA CYS A 86 13.53 -0.62 -5.22
C CYS A 86 12.88 -1.35 -4.04
N ASP A 87 13.42 -1.18 -2.85
CA ASP A 87 12.91 -1.78 -1.61
C ASP A 87 11.83 -0.92 -0.93
N LYS A 88 11.41 0.18 -1.59
CA LYS A 88 10.40 1.12 -1.08
C LYS A 88 9.23 1.25 -2.05
N ILE A 89 8.01 1.20 -1.52
CA ILE A 89 6.83 1.63 -2.26
C ILE A 89 6.57 3.10 -1.93
N PRO A 90 6.67 4.01 -2.93
CA PRO A 90 6.53 5.45 -2.72
C PRO A 90 5.16 5.87 -2.22
N GLU A 91 5.08 7.12 -1.74
CA GLU A 91 3.83 7.73 -1.33
C GLU A 91 2.79 7.68 -2.45
N TYR A 92 1.57 7.25 -2.12
CA TYR A 92 0.41 7.15 -3.03
C TYR A 92 0.67 6.38 -4.33
N CYS A 93 1.72 5.55 -4.38
CA CYS A 93 2.17 4.89 -5.61
C CYS A 93 1.04 4.14 -6.34
N PHE A 94 0.25 3.37 -5.61
CA PHE A 94 -0.89 2.59 -6.11
C PHE A 94 -2.23 3.04 -5.52
N ALA A 95 -2.31 4.28 -5.04
CA ALA A 95 -3.57 4.78 -4.52
C ALA A 95 -4.63 4.86 -5.63
N ASN A 96 -5.86 4.49 -5.30
CA ASN A 96 -7.00 4.39 -6.23
C ASN A 96 -6.81 3.39 -7.40
N CYS A 97 -5.92 2.41 -7.26
CA CYS A 97 -5.80 1.29 -8.21
C CYS A 97 -6.83 0.20 -7.86
N SER A 98 -8.10 0.43 -8.20
CA SER A 98 -9.24 -0.37 -7.71
C SER A 98 -9.30 -1.81 -8.22
N GLU A 99 -8.62 -2.15 -9.32
CA GLU A 99 -8.52 -3.52 -9.83
C GLU A 99 -7.23 -4.24 -9.41
N LEU A 100 -6.31 -3.60 -8.65
CA LEU A 100 -5.10 -4.23 -8.13
C LEU A 100 -5.43 -5.09 -6.91
N LYS A 101 -5.66 -6.40 -7.14
CA LYS A 101 -6.14 -7.32 -6.09
C LYS A 101 -5.05 -7.93 -5.23
N GLN A 102 -3.81 -7.92 -5.71
CA GLN A 102 -2.67 -8.50 -5.02
C GLN A 102 -1.37 -7.78 -5.40
N PHE A 103 -0.41 -7.79 -4.49
CA PHE A 103 0.94 -7.27 -4.69
C PHE A 103 1.94 -8.16 -3.96
N ASP A 104 3.12 -8.37 -4.54
CA ASP A 104 4.20 -9.12 -3.91
C ASP A 104 5.10 -8.20 -3.08
N PHE A 105 5.11 -8.39 -1.75
CA PHE A 105 5.88 -7.58 -0.80
C PHE A 105 7.25 -8.19 -0.44
N LEU A 106 7.66 -9.31 -1.04
CA LEU A 106 8.87 -10.03 -0.62
C LEU A 106 10.16 -9.20 -0.67
N ARG A 107 10.27 -8.28 -1.62
CA ARG A 107 11.45 -7.41 -1.79
C ARG A 107 11.32 -6.05 -1.08
N ILE A 108 10.17 -5.78 -0.47
CA ILE A 108 9.86 -4.46 0.08
C ILE A 108 10.30 -4.38 1.55
N LYS A 109 10.92 -3.25 1.92
CA LYS A 109 11.28 -2.89 3.28
C LYS A 109 10.44 -1.74 3.81
N GLU A 110 10.04 -0.81 2.96
CA GLU A 110 9.31 0.38 3.36
C GLU A 110 8.05 0.58 2.52
N ILE A 111 6.91 0.82 3.18
CA ILE A 111 5.64 1.19 2.53
C ILE A 111 5.31 2.60 2.99
N LYS A 112 5.33 3.56 2.06
CA LYS A 112 5.13 4.97 2.38
C LYS A 112 3.65 5.35 2.47
N THR A 113 3.39 6.58 2.91
CA THR A 113 2.06 7.12 3.18
C THR A 113 1.11 6.89 2.00
N GLY A 114 -0.05 6.33 2.30
CA GLY A 114 -1.13 6.10 1.34
C GLY A 114 -0.76 5.21 0.14
N ALA A 115 0.34 4.46 0.21
CA ALA A 115 0.89 3.72 -0.94
C ALA A 115 -0.15 2.86 -1.69
N PHE A 116 -1.10 2.27 -0.98
CA PHE A 116 -2.22 1.47 -1.52
C PHE A 116 -3.59 2.02 -1.09
N HIS A 117 -3.66 3.30 -0.70
CA HIS A 117 -4.94 3.88 -0.26
C HIS A 117 -6.04 3.70 -1.32
N ASN A 118 -7.21 3.20 -0.91
CA ASN A 118 -8.36 2.92 -1.77
C ASN A 118 -8.00 2.02 -2.99
N SER A 119 -7.08 1.07 -2.80
CA SER A 119 -6.76 0.06 -3.80
C SER A 119 -7.69 -1.16 -3.69
N GLY A 120 -7.69 -2.00 -4.73
CA GLY A 120 -8.51 -3.21 -4.81
C GLY A 120 -7.94 -4.42 -4.08
N LEU A 121 -6.88 -4.28 -3.26
CA LEU A 121 -6.24 -5.40 -2.57
C LEU A 121 -7.24 -6.23 -1.78
N GLU A 122 -7.25 -7.55 -2.03
CA GLU A 122 -8.13 -8.50 -1.32
C GLU A 122 -7.40 -9.21 -0.18
N LYS A 123 -6.08 -9.41 -0.32
CA LYS A 123 -5.20 -10.04 0.68
C LYS A 123 -3.83 -9.41 0.65
N ILE A 124 -3.23 -9.24 1.81
CA ILE A 124 -1.84 -8.79 1.96
C ILE A 124 -1.05 -9.72 2.87
N TYR A 125 0.17 -10.03 2.42
CA TYR A 125 1.17 -10.80 3.16
C TYR A 125 2.38 -9.90 3.40
N LEU A 126 2.52 -9.36 4.61
CA LEU A 126 3.64 -8.51 4.98
C LEU A 126 4.73 -9.37 5.60
N PRO A 127 5.83 -9.62 4.89
CA PRO A 127 6.90 -10.48 5.37
C PRO A 127 7.74 -9.80 6.46
N TRP A 128 8.58 -10.59 7.13
CA TRP A 128 9.38 -10.14 8.27
C TRP A 128 10.38 -9.02 7.94
N ASN A 129 10.79 -8.89 6.68
CA ASN A 129 11.74 -7.87 6.21
C ASN A 129 11.13 -6.48 6.02
N ILE A 130 9.80 -6.30 6.19
CA ILE A 130 9.21 -4.96 6.23
C ILE A 130 9.68 -4.26 7.50
N GLU A 131 10.40 -3.17 7.33
CA GLU A 131 10.99 -2.35 8.40
C GLU A 131 10.06 -1.22 8.85
N SER A 132 9.31 -0.63 7.89
CA SER A 132 8.37 0.44 8.19
C SER A 132 7.15 0.46 7.28
N ILE A 133 6.01 0.85 7.87
CA ILE A 133 4.76 1.13 7.18
C ILE A 133 4.33 2.52 7.66
N SER A 134 3.94 3.39 6.73
CA SER A 134 3.50 4.76 7.05
C SER A 134 1.97 4.88 7.10
N ASP A 135 1.50 6.05 7.51
CA ASP A 135 0.09 6.33 7.73
C ASP A 135 -0.77 6.08 6.48
N SER A 136 -1.98 5.60 6.70
CA SER A 136 -2.97 5.32 5.66
C SER A 136 -2.50 4.39 4.54
N ALA A 137 -1.41 3.63 4.74
CA ALA A 137 -0.79 2.82 3.68
C ALA A 137 -1.79 1.88 2.98
N PHE A 138 -2.78 1.36 3.69
CA PHE A 138 -3.85 0.50 3.21
C PHE A 138 -5.25 1.06 3.54
N GLY A 139 -5.36 2.35 3.87
CA GLY A 139 -6.64 2.99 4.16
C GLY A 139 -7.62 2.87 3.01
N GLU A 140 -8.93 2.76 3.30
CA GLU A 140 -10.02 2.62 2.33
C GLU A 140 -9.93 1.41 1.38
N CYS A 141 -9.08 0.41 1.67
CA CYS A 141 -9.03 -0.83 0.90
C CYS A 141 -10.27 -1.68 1.20
N LYS A 142 -11.41 -1.31 0.62
CA LYS A 142 -12.74 -1.89 0.93
C LYS A 142 -12.86 -3.36 0.57
N GLU A 143 -12.03 -3.86 -0.34
CA GLU A 143 -12.01 -5.26 -0.75
C GLU A 143 -11.08 -6.13 0.12
N LEU A 144 -10.29 -5.55 1.04
CA LEU A 144 -9.30 -6.24 1.85
C LEU A 144 -9.98 -7.13 2.91
N LYS A 145 -9.79 -8.44 2.78
CA LYS A 145 -10.40 -9.48 3.63
C LYS A 145 -9.42 -10.05 4.65
N SER A 146 -8.13 -10.14 4.27
CA SER A 146 -7.12 -10.83 5.09
C SER A 146 -5.80 -10.08 5.10
N VAL A 147 -5.24 -9.91 6.29
CA VAL A 147 -3.95 -9.29 6.53
C VAL A 147 -3.09 -10.28 7.32
N PHE A 148 -1.97 -10.71 6.72
CA PHE A 148 -0.95 -11.50 7.38
C PHE A 148 0.18 -10.57 7.81
N TRP A 149 0.08 -10.06 9.04
CA TRP A 149 0.99 -9.09 9.64
C TRP A 149 2.19 -9.78 10.25
N ASN A 150 3.22 -10.04 9.44
CA ASN A 150 4.41 -10.76 9.87
C ASN A 150 5.66 -9.88 9.96
N CYS A 151 5.49 -8.57 9.70
CA CYS A 151 6.59 -7.61 9.69
C CYS A 151 7.19 -7.39 11.09
N SER A 152 8.45 -6.98 11.10
CA SER A 152 9.18 -6.64 12.33
C SER A 152 8.86 -5.25 12.88
N CYS A 153 8.11 -4.44 12.15
CA CYS A 153 7.83 -3.05 12.50
C CYS A 153 7.05 -2.88 13.82
N GLY A 154 6.29 -3.87 14.26
CA GLY A 154 5.58 -3.87 15.55
C GLY A 154 4.52 -2.79 15.74
N LYS A 155 4.41 -1.84 14.79
CA LYS A 155 3.50 -0.70 14.86
C LYS A 155 2.52 -0.71 13.69
N ILE A 156 1.24 -0.61 14.00
CA ILE A 156 0.20 -0.27 13.02
C ILE A 156 0.05 1.25 13.01
N PRO A 157 0.41 1.94 11.92
CA PRO A 157 0.38 3.40 11.88
C PRO A 157 -1.04 3.98 11.83
N GLU A 158 -1.11 5.32 11.90
CA GLU A 158 -2.37 6.06 11.85
C GLU A 158 -3.17 5.71 10.58
N SER A 159 -4.48 5.47 10.74
CA SER A 159 -5.43 5.20 9.65
C SER A 159 -5.02 4.06 8.70
N CYS A 160 -4.10 3.19 9.11
CA CYS A 160 -3.50 2.16 8.23
C CYS A 160 -4.54 1.27 7.56
N PHE A 161 -5.59 0.88 8.29
CA PHE A 161 -6.71 0.06 7.83
C PHE A 161 -8.07 0.75 8.03
N CYS A 162 -8.07 2.08 8.13
CA CYS A 162 -9.30 2.85 8.22
C CYS A 162 -10.15 2.60 6.98
N GLY A 163 -11.46 2.36 7.15
CA GLY A 163 -12.38 2.11 6.04
C GLY A 163 -12.27 0.73 5.38
N CYS A 164 -11.40 -0.16 5.85
CA CYS A 164 -11.26 -1.53 5.35
C CYS A 164 -12.45 -2.41 5.80
N SER A 165 -13.62 -2.17 5.24
CA SER A 165 -14.90 -2.72 5.73
C SER A 165 -15.06 -4.24 5.61
N LYS A 166 -14.18 -4.92 4.86
CA LYS A 166 -14.19 -6.39 4.72
C LYS A 166 -13.15 -7.12 5.56
N ILE A 167 -12.28 -6.42 6.31
CA ILE A 167 -11.42 -7.07 7.31
C ILE A 167 -12.30 -7.50 8.48
N PHE A 168 -12.54 -8.81 8.63
CA PHE A 168 -13.37 -9.34 9.72
C PHE A 168 -12.58 -9.84 10.94
N GLN A 169 -11.26 -10.07 10.77
CA GLN A 169 -10.34 -10.48 11.82
C GLN A 169 -8.92 -9.97 11.56
N PHE A 170 -8.14 -9.77 12.62
CA PHE A 170 -6.74 -9.38 12.55
C PHE A 170 -5.96 -10.02 13.69
N ASP A 171 -4.75 -10.52 13.40
CA ASP A 171 -3.85 -11.09 14.41
C ASP A 171 -2.93 -9.99 14.97
N PHE A 172 -3.17 -9.61 16.23
CA PHE A 172 -2.40 -8.59 16.95
C PHE A 172 -1.16 -9.17 17.68
N SER A 173 -0.84 -10.46 17.55
CA SER A 173 0.21 -11.12 18.33
C SER A 173 1.61 -10.51 18.19
N LYS A 174 1.90 -9.88 17.04
CA LYS A 174 3.17 -9.22 16.73
C LYS A 174 3.11 -7.70 16.83
N VAL A 175 1.97 -7.15 17.21
CA VAL A 175 1.75 -5.71 17.30
C VAL A 175 2.10 -5.21 18.70
N LYS A 176 2.81 -4.08 18.79
CA LYS A 176 3.15 -3.38 20.03
C LYS A 176 2.42 -2.03 20.15
N GLU A 177 2.23 -1.36 19.03
CA GLU A 177 1.60 -0.05 18.99
C GLU A 177 0.49 0.02 17.93
N ILE A 178 -0.61 0.67 18.27
CA ILE A 178 -1.74 0.91 17.34
C ILE A 178 -2.02 2.41 17.30
N GLY A 179 -1.84 2.99 16.11
CA GLY A 179 -2.02 4.43 15.86
C GLY A 179 -3.48 4.87 15.81
N ASN A 180 -3.69 6.19 15.80
CA ASN A 180 -5.03 6.79 15.71
C ASN A 180 -5.81 6.26 14.51
N PHE A 181 -7.10 5.97 14.69
CA PHE A 181 -8.01 5.53 13.62
C PHE A 181 -7.55 4.26 12.87
N ALA A 182 -6.56 3.51 13.36
CA ALA A 182 -5.92 2.43 12.59
C ALA A 182 -6.91 1.42 11.99
N PHE A 183 -8.00 1.12 12.68
CA PHE A 183 -9.08 0.23 12.22
C PHE A 183 -10.46 0.91 12.23
N SER A 184 -10.51 2.24 12.27
CA SER A 184 -11.79 2.96 12.21
C SER A 184 -12.60 2.52 10.99
N GLN A 185 -13.91 2.30 11.16
CA GLN A 185 -14.82 1.85 10.09
C GLN A 185 -14.41 0.52 9.43
N SER A 186 -13.60 -0.30 10.10
CA SER A 186 -13.28 -1.64 9.62
C SER A 186 -14.42 -2.63 9.88
N GLY A 187 -14.36 -3.79 9.21
CA GLY A 187 -15.34 -4.88 9.37
C GLY A 187 -15.02 -5.85 10.49
N LEU A 188 -14.08 -5.52 11.42
CA LEU A 188 -13.68 -6.40 12.51
C LEU A 188 -14.89 -6.84 13.34
N GLN A 189 -15.01 -8.17 13.57
CA GLN A 189 -16.07 -8.76 14.38
C GLN A 189 -15.58 -9.10 15.79
N GLU A 190 -14.33 -9.51 15.91
CA GLU A 190 -13.69 -9.82 17.19
C GLU A 190 -12.29 -9.20 17.24
N VAL A 191 -11.92 -8.68 18.40
CA VAL A 191 -10.61 -8.09 18.68
C VAL A 191 -10.03 -8.75 19.92
N TYR A 192 -8.84 -9.33 19.79
CA TYR A 192 -8.07 -9.92 20.87
C TYR A 192 -6.75 -9.15 21.00
N LEU A 193 -6.65 -8.26 21.98
CA LEU A 193 -5.45 -7.46 22.25
C LEU A 193 -4.58 -8.22 23.28
N PRO A 194 -3.39 -8.70 22.87
CA PRO A 194 -2.50 -9.46 23.73
C PRO A 194 -1.69 -8.58 24.69
N GLU A 195 -1.00 -9.21 25.66
CA GLU A 195 -0.23 -8.53 26.71
C GLU A 195 0.95 -7.69 26.18
N ASN A 196 1.45 -7.99 24.98
CA ASN A 196 2.58 -7.31 24.38
C ASN A 196 2.23 -5.95 23.75
N ILE A 197 0.95 -5.55 23.74
CA ILE A 197 0.57 -4.20 23.30
C ILE A 197 1.04 -3.18 24.36
N GLU A 198 1.88 -2.25 23.90
CA GLU A 198 2.50 -1.21 24.72
C GLU A 198 1.72 0.11 24.64
N ASN A 199 1.13 0.40 23.47
CA ASN A 199 0.38 1.63 23.26
C ASN A 199 -0.81 1.43 22.31
N ILE A 200 -1.94 2.05 22.66
CA ILE A 200 -3.15 2.13 21.84
C ILE A 200 -3.58 3.60 21.80
N SER A 201 -3.64 4.16 20.61
CA SER A 201 -4.04 5.57 20.42
C SER A 201 -5.57 5.73 20.41
N ASP A 202 -6.04 6.98 20.24
CA ASP A 202 -7.46 7.29 20.22
C ASP A 202 -8.17 6.77 18.97
N ARG A 203 -9.47 6.50 19.09
CA ARG A 203 -10.38 6.20 17.97
C ARG A 203 -9.97 4.99 17.12
N VAL A 204 -9.16 4.07 17.67
CA VAL A 204 -8.62 2.93 16.92
C VAL A 204 -9.71 2.12 16.24
N PHE A 205 -10.81 1.81 16.94
CA PHE A 205 -11.94 1.03 16.44
C PHE A 205 -13.21 1.87 16.26
N LEU A 206 -13.07 3.18 16.04
CA LEU A 206 -14.20 4.10 15.85
C LEU A 206 -15.11 3.58 14.72
N HIS A 207 -16.42 3.53 14.98
CA HIS A 207 -17.44 3.09 14.01
C HIS A 207 -17.22 1.68 13.43
N CYS A 208 -16.59 0.77 14.16
CA CYS A 208 -16.53 -0.66 13.80
C CYS A 208 -17.90 -1.32 14.06
N LYS A 209 -18.86 -1.10 13.16
CA LYS A 209 -20.27 -1.51 13.31
C LYS A 209 -20.50 -3.03 13.38
N GLN A 210 -19.49 -3.84 13.02
CA GLN A 210 -19.56 -5.30 13.06
C GLN A 210 -18.94 -5.89 14.33
N LEU A 211 -18.35 -5.05 15.20
CA LEU A 211 -17.58 -5.49 16.35
C LEU A 211 -18.51 -6.01 17.48
N LYS A 212 -18.38 -7.31 17.78
CA LYS A 212 -19.23 -8.04 18.74
C LYS A 212 -18.49 -8.42 20.00
N LYS A 213 -17.16 -8.59 19.92
CA LYS A 213 -16.35 -9.12 21.01
C LYS A 213 -15.00 -8.42 21.09
N ILE A 214 -14.64 -8.04 22.32
CA ILE A 214 -13.32 -7.45 22.61
C ILE A 214 -12.74 -8.23 23.80
N VAL A 215 -11.51 -8.73 23.64
CA VAL A 215 -10.72 -9.31 24.73
C VAL A 215 -9.51 -8.41 24.92
N TRP A 216 -9.47 -7.69 26.04
CA TRP A 216 -8.47 -6.69 26.37
C TRP A 216 -7.49 -7.27 27.40
N ASN A 217 -6.41 -7.93 26.93
CA ASN A 217 -5.40 -8.52 27.81
C ASN A 217 -4.13 -7.65 27.90
N CYS A 218 -4.08 -6.53 27.18
CA CYS A 218 -2.91 -5.67 27.22
C CYS A 218 -2.76 -4.99 28.58
N LYS A 219 -1.51 -4.70 28.96
CA LYS A 219 -1.18 -4.00 30.22
C LYS A 219 -1.59 -2.52 30.23
N TYR A 220 -2.09 -2.03 29.12
CA TYR A 220 -2.59 -0.66 29.00
C TYR A 220 -3.92 -0.53 29.74
N ASN A 221 -3.90 0.15 30.89
CA ASN A 221 -5.00 0.16 31.86
C ASN A 221 -6.13 1.16 31.53
N GLN A 222 -6.02 1.91 30.46
CA GLN A 222 -7.01 2.91 30.06
C GLN A 222 -7.54 2.63 28.67
N ILE A 223 -8.84 2.71 28.49
CA ILE A 223 -9.44 2.70 27.15
C ILE A 223 -9.23 4.11 26.56
N PRO A 224 -8.54 4.25 25.42
CA PRO A 224 -8.32 5.56 24.78
C PRO A 224 -9.61 6.27 24.41
N GLU A 225 -9.52 7.59 24.18
CA GLU A 225 -10.67 8.41 23.84
C GLU A 225 -11.38 7.89 22.58
N SER A 226 -12.70 7.76 22.69
CA SER A 226 -13.57 7.35 21.58
C SER A 226 -13.15 6.05 20.88
N CYS A 227 -12.35 5.19 21.55
CA CYS A 227 -11.77 3.98 20.96
C CYS A 227 -12.82 3.07 20.30
N PHE A 228 -13.99 2.95 20.91
CA PHE A 228 -15.12 2.13 20.45
C PHE A 228 -16.40 2.93 20.16
N CYS A 229 -16.28 4.23 20.01
CA CYS A 229 -17.45 5.09 19.74
C CYS A 229 -18.10 4.66 18.40
N GLY A 230 -19.44 4.48 18.40
CA GLY A 230 -20.17 4.06 17.21
C GLY A 230 -20.01 2.59 16.81
N CYS A 231 -19.42 1.76 17.67
CA CYS A 231 -19.56 0.31 17.60
C CYS A 231 -20.98 -0.05 18.12
N SER A 232 -21.70 -0.93 17.41
CA SER A 232 -23.11 -1.29 17.71
C SER A 232 -23.23 -2.69 18.24
#